data_e42c8557330f786ac8f4726c2a013e51
#
_entry.id   e42c8557330f786ac8f4726c2a013e51
#
_cell.length_a   1.000
_cell.length_b   1.000
_cell.length_c   1.000
_cell.angle_alpha   90.00
_cell.angle_beta   90.00
_cell.angle_gamma   90.00
#
_symmetry.space_group_name_H-M   'P 1'
#
loop_
_entity.id
_entity.type
_entity.pdbx_description
1 polymer ?
#
loop_
_entity_poly.entity_id
_entity_poly.type
_entity_poly.pdbx_seq_one_letter_code
_entity_poly.pdbx_strand_id
1 'polypeptide(L)'
;MYVANISRRNFLGSIGIVSAAGIFGISRLGTKTGQKFIDLSGNPISIPDADPTVNGQLAPYITPEESFFRIDTAIGAIPEIDAETWSLRIHGMVDKEITLSLSDIAALPQVEHIITLGCVSNKVGGDLIGNASWGGVLLADVLQLAGVNKSAEQLVSTSVDGWTCGTPVSAVLDGRPAMLVTSMNGKPLSPVHGYPVRMIVPGLFGYVSATKWISDIEITTWDAFDAYWVRRGWSAEGPMLSSSRIDLPRPDSVVAAGSVNVGGFAWAPRAGIQTVQLKVNDASWVDCE
;
A
#
# COMPACT_ATOMS: atom_id res chain seq x y z
N MET A 1 0.27 15.82 5.82
CA MET A 1 -0.85 16.68 5.34
C MET A 1 -0.20 17.88 4.73
N TYR A 2 -0.63 18.24 3.56
CA TYR A 2 -0.20 19.48 2.96
C TYR A 2 -1.45 20.33 2.79
N VAL A 3 -1.43 21.55 3.16
CA VAL A 3 -2.53 22.49 3.03
C VAL A 3 -1.98 23.75 2.39
N ALA A 4 -2.64 24.24 1.35
CA ALA A 4 -2.36 25.53 0.78
C ALA A 4 -3.51 26.49 1.06
N ASN A 5 -3.21 27.66 1.57
CA ASN A 5 -4.19 28.72 1.76
C ASN A 5 -4.16 29.64 0.54
N ILE A 6 -5.27 29.75 -0.17
CA ILE A 6 -5.37 30.50 -1.43
C ILE A 6 -6.28 31.70 -1.25
N SER A 7 -5.79 32.89 -1.62
CA SER A 7 -6.59 34.10 -1.57
C SER A 7 -7.69 34.14 -2.66
N ARG A 8 -8.82 34.77 -2.34
CA ARG A 8 -10.01 34.94 -3.20
C ARG A 8 -9.71 35.37 -4.65
N ARG A 9 -8.69 36.18 -4.84
CA ARG A 9 -8.33 36.73 -6.17
C ARG A 9 -7.89 35.65 -7.15
N ASN A 10 -7.32 34.56 -6.67
CA ASN A 10 -6.79 33.48 -7.48
C ASN A 10 -7.80 32.35 -7.72
N PHE A 11 -8.88 32.29 -6.93
CA PHE A 11 -9.87 31.22 -7.03
C PHE A 11 -11.05 31.52 -7.99
N LEU A 12 -11.44 32.77 -8.17
CA LEU A 12 -12.65 33.15 -8.91
C LEU A 12 -12.47 33.37 -10.42
N GLY A 13 -11.30 33.09 -10.95
CA GLY A 13 -10.99 33.41 -12.36
C GLY A 13 -10.88 32.20 -13.28
N SER A 14 -11.91 31.39 -13.48
CA SER A 14 -12.04 30.35 -14.52
C SER A 14 -12.09 28.91 -14.02
N ILE A 15 -13.02 28.14 -14.54
CA ILE A 15 -13.07 26.68 -14.48
C ILE A 15 -11.98 26.15 -15.42
N GLY A 16 -10.77 26.04 -14.91
CA GLY A 16 -9.62 25.50 -15.62
C GLY A 16 -9.06 24.29 -14.89
N ILE A 17 -8.53 23.35 -15.62
CA ILE A 17 -7.92 22.12 -15.09
C ILE A 17 -6.79 22.51 -14.13
N VAL A 18 -6.97 22.24 -12.84
CA VAL A 18 -5.92 22.37 -11.84
C VAL A 18 -5.06 21.12 -11.90
N SER A 19 -3.82 21.24 -12.37
CA SER A 19 -2.82 20.20 -12.15
C SER A 19 -2.22 20.41 -10.78
N ALA A 20 -2.66 19.59 -9.81
CA ALA A 20 -2.19 19.65 -8.45
C ALA A 20 -1.23 18.51 -8.13
N ALA A 21 -0.19 18.84 -7.46
CA ALA A 21 0.66 17.88 -6.78
C ALA A 21 0.18 17.80 -5.32
N GLY A 22 -0.17 16.63 -4.90
CA GLY A 22 -1.04 16.30 -3.80
C GLY A 22 -0.52 16.24 -2.38
N ILE A 23 -1.29 15.74 -1.41
CA ILE A 23 -1.04 16.13 -0.03
C ILE A 23 -1.65 15.19 1.00
N PHE A 24 -1.09 15.12 2.20
CA PHE A 24 -1.46 14.22 3.28
C PHE A 24 -2.09 14.90 4.49
N GLY A 25 -3.15 14.30 5.04
CA GLY A 25 -3.70 14.67 6.34
C GLY A 25 -3.46 13.60 7.40
N ILE A 26 -3.02 14.01 8.57
CA ILE A 26 -2.77 13.14 9.71
C ILE A 26 -3.78 13.41 10.80
N SER A 27 -4.55 12.41 11.21
CA SER A 27 -5.19 12.41 12.52
C SER A 27 -4.23 11.80 13.54
N ARG A 28 -4.11 12.41 14.72
CA ARG A 28 -3.50 11.76 15.88
C ARG A 28 -4.38 10.57 16.28
N LEU A 29 -4.15 9.41 15.68
CA LEU A 29 -4.37 8.17 16.40
C LEU A 29 -3.31 8.16 17.48
N GLY A 30 -3.72 7.98 18.73
CA GLY A 30 -2.80 8.00 19.87
C GLY A 30 -1.62 7.08 19.62
N THR A 31 -0.55 7.66 19.11
CA THR A 31 0.72 6.95 18.91
C THR A 31 1.19 6.54 20.28
N LYS A 32 1.38 5.24 20.49
CA LYS A 32 2.20 4.77 21.59
C LYS A 32 3.53 5.52 21.45
N THR A 33 3.83 6.35 22.45
CA THR A 33 5.06 7.15 22.52
C THR A 33 6.26 6.24 22.19
N GLY A 34 6.90 6.44 21.03
CA GLY A 34 8.10 5.71 20.65
C GLY A 34 8.09 4.98 19.31
N GLN A 35 6.98 4.89 18.60
CA GLN A 35 6.99 4.32 17.24
C GLN A 35 7.70 5.28 16.26
N LYS A 36 8.85 4.85 15.74
CA LYS A 36 9.56 5.54 14.66
C LYS A 36 9.06 4.98 13.34
N PHE A 37 8.36 5.79 12.57
CA PHE A 37 8.03 5.45 11.20
C PHE A 37 9.26 5.70 10.30
N ILE A 38 9.52 4.80 9.37
CA ILE A 38 10.59 4.91 8.39
C ILE A 38 10.03 4.81 6.98
N ASP A 39 10.62 5.53 6.02
CA ASP A 39 10.31 5.41 4.60
C ASP A 39 10.93 4.13 3.99
N LEU A 40 10.68 3.90 2.70
CA LEU A 40 11.21 2.74 1.98
C LEU A 40 12.76 2.74 1.90
N SER A 41 13.41 3.84 2.23
CA SER A 41 14.88 3.99 2.27
C SER A 41 15.43 3.87 3.68
N GLY A 42 14.57 3.61 4.68
CA GLY A 42 14.96 3.48 6.09
C GLY A 42 15.11 4.81 6.84
N ASN A 43 14.69 5.95 6.25
CA ASN A 43 14.77 7.24 6.91
C ASN A 43 13.58 7.47 7.83
N PRO A 44 13.77 8.15 8.98
CA PRO A 44 12.67 8.52 9.85
C PRO A 44 11.66 9.42 9.13
N ILE A 45 10.39 9.01 9.10
CA ILE A 45 9.30 9.86 8.64
C ILE A 45 8.88 10.77 9.79
N SER A 46 9.04 12.09 9.61
CA SER A 46 8.40 13.06 10.48
C SER A 46 6.95 13.21 10.03
N ILE A 47 6.03 12.83 10.91
CA ILE A 47 4.60 13.03 10.67
C ILE A 47 4.26 14.45 11.18
N PRO A 48 3.98 15.43 10.28
CA PRO A 48 3.64 16.77 10.71
C PRO A 48 2.34 16.78 11.54
N ASP A 49 2.20 17.72 12.46
CA ASP A 49 0.92 17.98 13.12
C ASP A 49 -0.07 18.48 12.07
N ALA A 50 -1.24 17.84 12.03
CA ALA A 50 -2.26 18.20 11.06
C ALA A 50 -2.94 19.53 11.42
N ASP A 51 -3.19 20.37 10.41
CA ASP A 51 -4.03 21.56 10.59
C ASP A 51 -5.45 21.13 11.04
N PRO A 52 -5.91 21.53 12.22
CA PRO A 52 -7.21 21.12 12.75
C PRO A 52 -8.40 21.62 11.90
N THR A 53 -8.22 22.63 11.05
CA THR A 53 -9.29 23.14 10.18
C THR A 53 -9.56 22.21 8.99
N VAL A 54 -8.63 21.33 8.65
CA VAL A 54 -8.73 20.38 7.54
C VAL A 54 -8.89 18.94 8.05
N ASN A 55 -8.52 18.71 9.30
CA ASN A 55 -8.36 17.36 9.90
C ASN A 55 -9.66 16.54 9.96
N GLY A 56 -10.83 17.16 10.02
CA GLY A 56 -12.12 16.46 10.02
C GLY A 56 -12.70 16.20 8.63
N GLN A 57 -12.03 16.64 7.57
CA GLN A 57 -12.54 16.59 6.20
C GLN A 57 -11.70 15.72 5.25
N LEU A 58 -10.39 15.56 5.54
CA LEU A 58 -9.51 14.65 4.82
C LEU A 58 -9.50 13.28 5.49
N ALA A 59 -9.28 12.24 4.68
CA ALA A 59 -8.99 10.92 5.20
C ALA A 59 -7.70 10.95 6.04
N PRO A 60 -7.59 10.16 7.12
CA PRO A 60 -6.37 10.11 7.92
C PRO A 60 -5.21 9.51 7.12
N TYR A 61 -3.98 9.93 7.46
CA TYR A 61 -2.76 9.39 6.82
C TYR A 61 -2.65 7.88 6.98
N ILE A 62 -2.92 7.36 8.16
CA ILE A 62 -3.10 5.94 8.40
C ILE A 62 -4.59 5.63 8.30
N THR A 63 -4.96 4.87 7.30
CA THR A 63 -6.34 4.44 7.08
C THR A 63 -6.76 3.48 8.19
N PRO A 64 -7.82 3.77 8.97
CA PRO A 64 -8.36 2.85 9.96
C PRO A 64 -8.74 1.52 9.31
N GLU A 65 -8.58 0.42 10.05
CA GLU A 65 -8.85 -0.92 9.53
C GLU A 65 -10.28 -1.06 8.98
N GLU A 66 -11.26 -0.54 9.71
CA GLU A 66 -12.68 -0.56 9.35
C GLU A 66 -13.00 0.24 8.07
N SER A 67 -12.14 1.19 7.70
CA SER A 67 -12.26 2.01 6.49
C SER A 67 -11.31 1.57 5.38
N PHE A 68 -10.44 0.59 5.64
CA PHE A 68 -9.50 0.12 4.65
C PHE A 68 -10.22 -0.72 3.59
N PHE A 69 -9.98 -0.45 2.32
CA PHE A 69 -10.69 -1.11 1.23
C PHE A 69 -10.49 -2.63 1.25
N ARG A 70 -11.53 -3.35 0.82
CA ARG A 70 -11.51 -4.79 0.67
C ARG A 70 -11.74 -5.18 -0.79
N ILE A 71 -10.80 -5.90 -1.38
CA ILE A 71 -10.92 -6.57 -2.68
C ILE A 71 -10.37 -7.99 -2.50
N ASP A 72 -11.14 -8.98 -2.89
CA ASP A 72 -10.77 -10.39 -2.91
C ASP A 72 -11.66 -11.18 -3.87
N THR A 73 -11.29 -12.43 -4.10
CA THR A 73 -12.04 -13.40 -4.92
C THR A 73 -12.83 -14.39 -4.07
N ALA A 74 -12.82 -14.25 -2.75
CA ALA A 74 -13.56 -15.09 -1.81
C ALA A 74 -15.08 -14.81 -1.94
N ILE A 75 -15.71 -15.44 -2.95
CA ILE A 75 -17.13 -15.28 -3.23
C ILE A 75 -17.94 -16.04 -2.19
N GLY A 76 -18.60 -15.30 -1.30
CA GLY A 76 -19.56 -15.82 -0.35
C GLY A 76 -19.09 -16.01 1.08
N ALA A 77 -17.83 -16.37 1.34
CA ALA A 77 -17.31 -16.52 2.72
C ALA A 77 -15.82 -16.16 2.80
N ILE A 78 -15.45 -15.48 3.87
CA ILE A 78 -14.05 -15.28 4.22
C ILE A 78 -13.51 -16.62 4.75
N PRO A 79 -12.30 -17.06 4.33
CA PRO A 79 -11.71 -18.27 4.87
C PRO A 79 -11.54 -18.19 6.39
N GLU A 80 -12.04 -19.23 7.07
CA GLU A 80 -11.75 -19.44 8.51
C GLU A 80 -10.48 -20.30 8.58
N ILE A 81 -9.40 -19.71 9.09
CA ILE A 81 -8.08 -20.36 9.13
C ILE A 81 -7.67 -20.51 10.59
N ASP A 82 -7.40 -21.73 10.97
CA ASP A 82 -6.80 -22.06 12.24
C ASP A 82 -5.29 -21.78 12.18
N ALA A 83 -4.83 -20.82 12.98
CA ALA A 83 -3.43 -20.42 13.04
C ALA A 83 -2.49 -21.51 13.58
N GLU A 84 -2.99 -22.44 14.39
CA GLU A 84 -2.17 -23.53 14.94
C GLU A 84 -1.82 -24.58 13.87
N THR A 85 -2.68 -24.74 12.88
CA THR A 85 -2.48 -25.69 11.78
C THR A 85 -2.04 -25.03 10.48
N TRP A 86 -2.08 -23.69 10.42
CA TRP A 86 -1.65 -22.96 9.24
C TRP A 86 -0.16 -23.14 8.96
N SER A 87 0.17 -23.27 7.68
CA SER A 87 1.56 -23.30 7.22
C SER A 87 1.71 -22.63 5.86
N LEU A 88 2.92 -22.15 5.57
CA LEU A 88 3.34 -21.61 4.30
C LEU A 88 4.42 -22.50 3.70
N ARG A 89 4.15 -23.09 2.54
CA ARG A 89 5.14 -23.83 1.75
C ARG A 89 5.85 -22.89 0.80
N ILE A 90 7.17 -23.02 0.67
CA ILE A 90 8.01 -22.31 -0.30
C ILE A 90 8.81 -23.34 -1.08
N HIS A 91 8.64 -23.37 -2.41
CA HIS A 91 9.19 -24.39 -3.29
C HIS A 91 9.45 -23.88 -4.72
N GLY A 92 9.76 -24.80 -5.65
CA GLY A 92 10.05 -24.52 -7.06
C GLY A 92 11.53 -24.26 -7.29
N MET A 93 11.90 -23.15 -7.90
CA MET A 93 13.29 -22.79 -8.22
C MET A 93 14.04 -22.28 -6.98
N VAL A 94 14.19 -23.15 -5.99
CA VAL A 94 14.89 -22.92 -4.72
C VAL A 94 15.90 -24.04 -4.45
N ASP A 95 16.91 -23.78 -3.64
CA ASP A 95 17.90 -24.79 -3.24
C ASP A 95 17.27 -25.84 -2.31
N LYS A 96 16.29 -25.42 -1.49
CA LYS A 96 15.61 -26.26 -0.52
C LYS A 96 14.15 -25.83 -0.36
N GLU A 97 13.23 -26.75 -0.55
CA GLU A 97 11.83 -26.54 -0.13
C GLU A 97 11.76 -26.40 1.39
N ILE A 98 10.96 -25.43 1.84
CA ILE A 98 10.69 -25.21 3.26
C ILE A 98 9.19 -25.06 3.51
N THR A 99 8.78 -25.41 4.71
CA THR A 99 7.44 -25.15 5.23
C THR A 99 7.58 -24.44 6.54
N LEU A 100 6.91 -23.31 6.69
CA LEU A 100 6.96 -22.46 7.87
C LEU A 100 5.59 -22.44 8.54
N SER A 101 5.55 -22.65 9.85
CA SER A 101 4.39 -22.39 10.68
C SER A 101 4.30 -20.90 11.04
N LEU A 102 3.19 -20.50 11.66
CA LEU A 102 3.07 -19.12 12.18
C LEU A 102 4.11 -18.85 13.29
N SER A 103 4.46 -19.85 14.10
CA SER A 103 5.51 -19.73 15.10
C SER A 103 6.91 -19.54 14.49
N ASP A 104 7.19 -20.18 13.35
CA ASP A 104 8.45 -19.96 12.64
C ASP A 104 8.54 -18.54 12.08
N ILE A 105 7.44 -18.02 11.51
CA ILE A 105 7.35 -16.62 11.07
C ILE A 105 7.55 -15.67 12.26
N ALA A 106 6.95 -15.94 13.41
CA ALA A 106 7.06 -15.10 14.61
C ALA A 106 8.48 -15.09 15.20
N ALA A 107 9.27 -16.14 14.96
CA ALA A 107 10.66 -16.25 15.44
C ALA A 107 11.67 -15.49 14.57
N LEU A 108 11.30 -15.09 13.34
CA LEU A 108 12.16 -14.30 12.46
C LEU A 108 12.21 -12.81 12.89
N PRO A 109 13.21 -12.04 12.43
CA PRO A 109 13.28 -10.61 12.69
C PRO A 109 12.00 -9.89 12.25
N GLN A 110 11.31 -9.27 13.21
CA GLN A 110 10.07 -8.54 12.97
C GLN A 110 10.36 -7.10 12.56
N VAL A 111 9.65 -6.62 11.55
CA VAL A 111 9.72 -5.25 11.05
C VAL A 111 8.33 -4.64 10.95
N GLU A 112 8.25 -3.31 10.93
CA GLU A 112 7.01 -2.58 10.71
C GLU A 112 7.25 -1.45 9.70
N HIS A 113 6.43 -1.39 8.65
CA HIS A 113 6.52 -0.37 7.61
C HIS A 113 5.15 0.22 7.28
N ILE A 114 5.12 1.53 7.01
CA ILE A 114 3.93 2.16 6.43
C ILE A 114 3.97 1.94 4.93
N ILE A 115 2.96 1.23 4.41
CA ILE A 115 2.87 0.92 2.98
C ILE A 115 1.49 1.29 2.47
N THR A 116 1.47 1.99 1.32
CA THR A 116 0.26 2.25 0.56
C THR A 116 -0.06 1.06 -0.32
N LEU A 117 -1.27 0.51 -0.16
CA LEU A 117 -1.84 -0.46 -1.08
C LEU A 117 -2.89 0.22 -1.96
N GLY A 118 -2.93 -0.14 -3.24
CA GLY A 118 -3.94 0.32 -4.17
C GLY A 118 -4.42 -0.80 -5.07
N CYS A 119 -5.72 -0.82 -5.35
CA CYS A 119 -6.27 -1.65 -6.40
C CYS A 119 -6.10 -0.95 -7.75
N VAL A 120 -5.73 -1.68 -8.79
CA VAL A 120 -5.64 -1.14 -10.16
C VAL A 120 -6.99 -0.62 -10.67
N SER A 121 -8.09 -1.09 -10.11
CA SER A 121 -9.46 -0.62 -10.40
C SER A 121 -9.81 0.69 -9.67
N ASN A 122 -8.89 1.26 -8.87
CA ASN A 122 -9.14 2.52 -8.21
C ASN A 122 -9.31 3.64 -9.23
N LYS A 123 -10.45 4.29 -9.21
CA LYS A 123 -10.71 5.46 -10.06
C LYS A 123 -10.08 6.71 -9.44
N VAL A 124 -9.88 7.75 -10.24
CA VAL A 124 -9.50 9.07 -9.73
C VAL A 124 -10.53 9.54 -8.71
N GLY A 125 -10.08 9.91 -7.50
CA GLY A 125 -10.95 10.23 -6.37
C GLY A 125 -11.63 9.04 -5.71
N GLY A 126 -11.28 7.80 -6.11
CA GLY A 126 -11.86 6.58 -5.54
C GLY A 126 -11.27 6.19 -4.19
N ASP A 127 -11.86 5.18 -3.58
CA ASP A 127 -11.60 4.68 -2.23
C ASP A 127 -10.85 3.35 -2.18
N LEU A 128 -10.44 2.80 -3.35
CA LEU A 128 -9.68 1.54 -3.43
C LEU A 128 -8.17 1.75 -3.28
N ILE A 129 -7.79 2.60 -2.35
CA ILE A 129 -6.42 2.88 -1.94
C ILE A 129 -6.41 3.16 -0.44
N GLY A 130 -5.41 2.66 0.26
CA GLY A 130 -5.25 2.88 1.69
C GLY A 130 -3.79 2.82 2.11
N ASN A 131 -3.48 3.51 3.19
CA ASN A 131 -2.16 3.57 3.78
C ASN A 131 -2.23 3.04 5.21
N ALA A 132 -1.45 2.02 5.54
CA ALA A 132 -1.47 1.43 6.87
C ALA A 132 -0.06 1.07 7.34
N SER A 133 0.10 0.93 8.65
CA SER A 133 1.28 0.31 9.24
C SER A 133 1.12 -1.21 9.19
N TRP A 134 2.10 -1.88 8.60
CA TRP A 134 2.11 -3.33 8.41
C TRP A 134 3.29 -3.94 9.15
N GLY A 135 3.00 -4.88 10.05
CA GLY A 135 4.01 -5.58 10.82
C GLY A 135 4.13 -7.04 10.39
N GLY A 136 5.36 -7.55 10.41
CA GLY A 136 5.67 -8.92 10.00
C GLY A 136 7.15 -9.11 9.72
N VAL A 137 7.50 -9.92 8.73
CA VAL A 137 8.89 -10.24 8.37
C VAL A 137 9.19 -9.84 6.94
N LEU A 138 10.44 -9.52 6.64
CA LEU A 138 10.86 -9.27 5.25
C LEU A 138 10.78 -10.56 4.44
N LEU A 139 10.11 -10.49 3.30
CA LEU A 139 9.98 -11.64 2.40
C LEU A 139 11.35 -12.07 1.84
N ALA A 140 12.27 -11.13 1.63
CA ALA A 140 13.64 -11.44 1.20
C ALA A 140 14.36 -12.34 2.21
N ASP A 141 14.23 -12.08 3.52
CA ASP A 141 14.86 -12.91 4.57
C ASP A 141 14.25 -14.33 4.59
N VAL A 142 12.94 -14.43 4.40
CA VAL A 142 12.24 -15.71 4.30
C VAL A 142 12.71 -16.49 3.07
N LEU A 143 12.81 -15.84 1.92
CA LEU A 143 13.28 -16.47 0.67
C LEU A 143 14.76 -16.87 0.75
N GLN A 144 15.56 -16.17 1.53
CA GLN A 144 16.96 -16.55 1.78
C GLN A 144 17.07 -17.92 2.48
N LEU A 145 16.10 -18.29 3.34
CA LEU A 145 16.08 -19.61 3.98
C LEU A 145 15.89 -20.76 2.98
N ALA A 146 15.19 -20.50 1.87
CA ALA A 146 14.95 -21.48 0.81
C ALA A 146 16.05 -21.48 -0.26
N GLY A 147 16.78 -20.38 -0.44
CA GLY A 147 17.81 -20.19 -1.45
C GLY A 147 17.22 -20.06 -2.87
N VAL A 148 16.78 -18.85 -3.23
CA VAL A 148 16.17 -18.59 -4.54
C VAL A 148 17.19 -18.69 -5.67
N ASN A 149 16.87 -19.45 -6.71
CA ASN A 149 17.70 -19.58 -7.91
C ASN A 149 17.78 -18.22 -8.63
N LYS A 150 18.98 -17.85 -9.08
CA LYS A 150 19.25 -16.58 -9.77
C LYS A 150 18.53 -16.42 -11.10
N SER A 151 18.10 -17.50 -11.73
CA SER A 151 17.33 -17.49 -12.98
C SER A 151 15.81 -17.45 -12.74
N ALA A 152 15.38 -17.39 -11.49
CA ALA A 152 13.96 -17.24 -11.17
C ALA A 152 13.46 -15.82 -11.51
N GLU A 153 12.27 -15.76 -12.09
CA GLU A 153 11.69 -14.51 -12.58
C GLU A 153 10.40 -14.15 -11.83
N GLN A 154 9.62 -15.16 -11.48
CA GLN A 154 8.29 -15.01 -10.90
C GLN A 154 8.18 -15.73 -9.55
N LEU A 155 7.60 -15.04 -8.58
CA LEU A 155 7.08 -15.59 -7.35
C LEU A 155 5.57 -15.73 -7.51
N VAL A 156 5.07 -16.95 -7.54
CA VAL A 156 3.63 -17.24 -7.53
C VAL A 156 3.21 -17.48 -6.09
N SER A 157 2.38 -16.61 -5.56
CA SER A 157 1.77 -16.83 -4.24
C SER A 157 0.33 -17.29 -4.40
N THR A 158 -0.05 -18.32 -3.65
CA THR A 158 -1.38 -18.91 -3.66
C THR A 158 -2.08 -18.67 -2.32
N SER A 159 -3.31 -18.22 -2.40
CA SER A 159 -4.23 -18.04 -1.27
C SER A 159 -4.97 -19.34 -0.95
N VAL A 160 -5.42 -19.50 0.29
CA VAL A 160 -6.27 -20.63 0.72
C VAL A 160 -7.55 -20.76 -0.12
N ASP A 161 -8.10 -19.67 -0.65
CA ASP A 161 -9.27 -19.69 -1.55
C ASP A 161 -8.93 -20.06 -3.02
N GLY A 162 -7.67 -20.37 -3.31
CA GLY A 162 -7.18 -20.75 -4.63
C GLY A 162 -6.84 -19.58 -5.56
N TRP A 163 -6.92 -18.33 -5.10
CA TRP A 163 -6.47 -17.19 -5.88
C TRP A 163 -4.94 -17.19 -5.99
N THR A 164 -4.41 -16.83 -7.17
CA THR A 164 -2.97 -16.80 -7.44
C THR A 164 -2.51 -15.40 -7.86
N CYS A 165 -1.35 -15.01 -7.36
CA CYS A 165 -0.69 -13.75 -7.65
C CYS A 165 0.72 -14.02 -8.18
N GLY A 166 1.06 -13.48 -9.35
CA GLY A 166 2.42 -13.51 -9.89
C GLY A 166 3.13 -12.20 -9.58
N THR A 167 4.25 -12.29 -8.89
CA THR A 167 5.06 -11.14 -8.48
C THR A 167 6.45 -11.25 -9.09
N PRO A 168 7.04 -10.19 -9.67
CA PRO A 168 8.43 -10.22 -10.12
C PRO A 168 9.38 -10.53 -8.95
N VAL A 169 10.21 -11.57 -9.06
CA VAL A 169 11.24 -11.90 -8.04
C VAL A 169 12.16 -10.70 -7.83
N SER A 170 12.51 -10.00 -8.90
CA SER A 170 13.32 -8.78 -8.83
C SER A 170 12.71 -7.71 -7.92
N ALA A 171 11.39 -7.56 -7.90
CA ALA A 171 10.72 -6.60 -7.02
C ALA A 171 10.70 -7.03 -5.54
N VAL A 172 10.85 -8.32 -5.26
CA VAL A 172 10.97 -8.82 -3.88
C VAL A 172 12.39 -8.66 -3.35
N LEU A 173 13.40 -8.71 -4.23
CA LEU A 173 14.82 -8.73 -3.87
C LEU A 173 15.57 -7.42 -4.14
N ASP A 174 14.90 -6.36 -4.58
CA ASP A 174 15.52 -5.06 -4.91
C ASP A 174 15.74 -4.14 -3.70
N GLY A 175 15.51 -4.64 -2.49
CA GLY A 175 15.69 -3.90 -1.24
C GLY A 175 14.45 -3.16 -0.73
N ARG A 176 13.33 -3.17 -1.49
CA ARG A 176 12.06 -2.69 -0.93
C ARG A 176 11.57 -3.60 0.20
N PRO A 177 10.82 -3.11 1.18
CA PRO A 177 10.28 -3.94 2.25
C PRO A 177 9.08 -4.78 1.77
N ALA A 178 9.34 -5.75 0.88
CA ALA A 178 8.40 -6.82 0.59
C ALA A 178 8.23 -7.67 1.85
N MET A 179 6.99 -8.00 2.25
CA MET A 179 6.72 -8.58 3.57
C MET A 179 5.74 -9.75 3.51
N LEU A 180 5.95 -10.69 4.42
CA LEU A 180 4.89 -11.52 4.97
C LEU A 180 4.38 -10.83 6.23
N VAL A 181 3.14 -10.38 6.20
CA VAL A 181 2.51 -9.51 7.18
C VAL A 181 1.58 -10.31 8.09
N THR A 182 1.69 -10.10 9.39
CA THR A 182 0.85 -10.71 10.42
C THR A 182 0.02 -9.70 11.20
N SER A 183 0.34 -8.39 11.07
CA SER A 183 -0.38 -7.32 11.79
C SER A 183 -0.61 -6.09 10.91
N MET A 184 -1.68 -5.36 11.22
CA MET A 184 -2.08 -4.11 10.58
C MET A 184 -2.41 -3.08 11.66
N ASN A 185 -1.83 -1.88 11.54
CA ASN A 185 -2.03 -0.78 12.50
C ASN A 185 -1.82 -1.20 13.98
N GLY A 186 -0.79 -2.04 14.22
CA GLY A 186 -0.42 -2.51 15.56
C GLY A 186 -1.33 -3.59 16.16
N LYS A 187 -2.24 -4.19 15.35
CA LYS A 187 -3.12 -5.30 15.75
C LYS A 187 -2.88 -6.52 14.86
N PRO A 188 -3.12 -7.75 15.32
CA PRO A 188 -3.15 -8.91 14.43
C PRO A 188 -4.10 -8.66 13.25
N LEU A 189 -3.77 -9.22 12.10
CA LEU A 189 -4.66 -9.14 10.94
C LEU A 189 -6.06 -9.67 11.28
N SER A 190 -7.08 -8.96 10.82
CA SER A 190 -8.45 -9.53 10.83
C SER A 190 -8.62 -10.52 9.67
N PRO A 191 -9.60 -11.44 9.77
CA PRO A 191 -9.90 -12.37 8.68
C PRO A 191 -10.12 -11.70 7.33
N VAL A 192 -10.80 -10.54 7.29
CA VAL A 192 -11.07 -9.77 6.06
C VAL A 192 -9.81 -9.21 5.41
N HIS A 193 -8.76 -8.98 6.19
CA HIS A 193 -7.49 -8.43 5.73
C HIS A 193 -6.39 -9.47 5.57
N GLY A 194 -6.70 -10.78 5.72
CA GLY A 194 -5.81 -11.87 5.33
C GLY A 194 -5.16 -12.63 6.48
N TYR A 195 -5.81 -12.67 7.67
CA TYR A 195 -5.35 -13.50 8.80
C TYR A 195 -5.14 -14.98 8.39
N PRO A 196 -4.09 -15.68 8.87
CA PRO A 196 -3.07 -15.21 9.80
C PRO A 196 -1.90 -14.46 9.12
N VAL A 197 -1.67 -14.68 7.82
CA VAL A 197 -0.55 -14.09 7.07
C VAL A 197 -1.00 -13.65 5.69
N ARG A 198 -0.56 -12.47 5.28
CA ARG A 198 -0.68 -11.99 3.91
C ARG A 198 0.67 -11.56 3.35
N MET A 199 0.81 -11.57 2.03
CA MET A 199 1.95 -10.98 1.35
C MET A 199 1.65 -9.53 0.96
N ILE A 200 2.65 -8.66 1.04
CA ILE A 200 2.62 -7.28 0.52
C ILE A 200 3.97 -6.97 -0.13
N VAL A 201 3.94 -6.49 -1.39
CA VAL A 201 5.13 -5.97 -2.07
C VAL A 201 4.89 -4.50 -2.44
N PRO A 202 5.56 -3.55 -1.78
CA PRO A 202 5.33 -2.12 -1.99
C PRO A 202 5.59 -1.68 -3.42
N GLY A 203 4.83 -0.69 -3.89
CA GLY A 203 5.01 -0.09 -5.20
C GLY A 203 4.42 -0.87 -6.37
N LEU A 204 3.70 -1.96 -6.09
CA LEU A 204 2.93 -2.72 -7.07
C LEU A 204 1.44 -2.69 -6.72
N PHE A 205 0.58 -2.73 -7.74
CA PHE A 205 -0.86 -2.90 -7.52
C PHE A 205 -1.17 -4.27 -6.89
N GLY A 206 -2.20 -4.32 -6.05
CA GLY A 206 -2.53 -5.48 -5.23
C GLY A 206 -2.69 -6.81 -5.97
N TYR A 207 -3.09 -6.78 -7.25
CA TYR A 207 -3.26 -8.01 -8.04
C TYR A 207 -1.95 -8.73 -8.39
N VAL A 208 -0.80 -8.08 -8.23
CA VAL A 208 0.56 -8.64 -8.40
C VAL A 208 1.40 -8.56 -7.12
N SER A 209 0.82 -8.20 -5.97
CA SER A 209 1.62 -7.88 -4.78
C SER A 209 1.00 -8.23 -3.44
N ALA A 210 -0.31 -8.56 -3.37
CA ALA A 210 -1.01 -8.49 -2.09
C ALA A 210 -1.94 -9.69 -1.85
N THR A 211 -1.34 -10.89 -1.78
CA THR A 211 -2.07 -12.13 -1.51
C THR A 211 -2.50 -12.20 -0.05
N LYS A 212 -3.81 -12.27 0.20
CA LYS A 212 -4.39 -12.56 1.50
C LYS A 212 -4.45 -14.07 1.74
N TRP A 213 -4.47 -14.49 3.02
CA TRP A 213 -4.60 -15.91 3.37
C TRP A 213 -3.59 -16.79 2.64
N ILE A 214 -2.34 -16.32 2.56
CA ILE A 214 -1.29 -17.02 1.80
C ILE A 214 -0.99 -18.38 2.41
N SER A 215 -0.84 -19.40 1.57
CA SER A 215 -0.53 -20.77 1.98
C SER A 215 0.62 -21.41 1.19
N ASP A 216 0.95 -20.85 0.02
CA ASP A 216 1.97 -21.40 -0.85
C ASP A 216 2.70 -20.30 -1.62
N ILE A 217 4.01 -20.48 -1.79
CA ILE A 217 4.87 -19.68 -2.67
C ILE A 217 5.66 -20.63 -3.56
N GLU A 218 5.43 -20.54 -4.86
CA GLU A 218 6.24 -21.19 -5.88
C GLU A 218 7.18 -20.19 -6.56
N ILE A 219 8.46 -20.48 -6.57
CA ILE A 219 9.45 -19.69 -7.30
C ILE A 219 9.62 -20.32 -8.69
N THR A 220 9.41 -19.52 -9.75
CA THR A 220 9.32 -20.05 -11.11
C THR A 220 9.72 -19.01 -12.17
N THR A 221 9.44 -19.27 -13.45
CA THR A 221 9.62 -18.35 -14.58
C THR A 221 8.27 -17.86 -15.10
N TRP A 222 8.28 -16.78 -15.89
CA TRP A 222 7.04 -16.26 -16.48
C TRP A 222 6.38 -17.22 -17.46
N ASP A 223 7.19 -18.01 -18.20
CA ASP A 223 6.67 -18.96 -19.17
C ASP A 223 6.02 -20.19 -18.52
N ALA A 224 6.34 -20.48 -17.26
CA ALA A 224 5.85 -21.67 -16.57
C ALA A 224 4.44 -21.50 -15.99
N PHE A 225 4.05 -20.28 -15.62
CA PHE A 225 2.78 -20.06 -14.93
C PHE A 225 2.18 -18.68 -15.19
N ASP A 226 0.90 -18.66 -15.56
CA ASP A 226 0.07 -17.47 -15.63
C ASP A 226 -0.81 -17.34 -14.37
N ALA A 227 -0.64 -16.29 -13.61
CA ALA A 227 -1.45 -16.00 -12.44
C ALA A 227 -2.90 -15.62 -12.81
N TYR A 228 -3.78 -15.61 -11.81
CA TYR A 228 -5.23 -15.47 -11.98
C TYR A 228 -5.66 -14.33 -12.94
N TRP A 229 -5.10 -13.12 -12.79
CA TRP A 229 -5.46 -11.98 -13.64
C TRP A 229 -4.71 -11.94 -14.97
N VAL A 230 -3.50 -12.52 -15.06
CA VAL A 230 -2.74 -12.64 -16.32
C VAL A 230 -3.52 -13.48 -17.33
N ARG A 231 -4.08 -14.62 -16.93
CA ARG A 231 -4.97 -15.44 -17.76
C ARG A 231 -6.21 -14.70 -18.26
N ARG A 232 -6.53 -13.55 -17.65
CA ARG A 232 -7.67 -12.68 -18.03
C ARG A 232 -7.25 -11.46 -18.82
N GLY A 233 -6.01 -11.43 -19.32
CA GLY A 233 -5.47 -10.40 -20.18
C GLY A 233 -4.88 -9.18 -19.44
N TRP A 234 -4.64 -9.30 -18.14
CA TRP A 234 -3.96 -8.25 -17.37
C TRP A 234 -2.44 -8.37 -17.49
N SER A 235 -1.73 -7.25 -17.34
CA SER A 235 -0.26 -7.24 -17.34
C SER A 235 0.30 -8.12 -16.22
N ALA A 236 1.39 -8.85 -16.50
CA ALA A 236 2.15 -9.57 -15.49
C ALA A 236 2.88 -8.63 -14.51
N GLU A 237 3.17 -7.41 -14.94
CA GLU A 237 3.71 -6.36 -14.09
C GLU A 237 2.64 -5.29 -13.83
N GLY A 238 2.53 -4.88 -12.59
CA GLY A 238 1.55 -3.89 -12.15
C GLY A 238 2.16 -2.81 -11.27
N PRO A 239 3.12 -2.00 -11.78
CA PRO A 239 3.73 -0.94 -10.98
C PRO A 239 2.71 0.15 -10.67
N MET A 240 2.66 0.57 -9.40
CA MET A 240 1.92 1.77 -9.02
C MET A 240 2.68 3.00 -9.48
N LEU A 241 2.02 3.85 -10.26
CA LEU A 241 2.58 5.11 -10.73
C LEU A 241 2.47 6.19 -9.66
N SER A 242 3.43 7.13 -9.68
CA SER A 242 3.33 8.36 -8.90
C SER A 242 2.05 9.11 -9.27
N SER A 243 1.31 9.56 -8.28
CA SER A 243 0.00 10.15 -8.49
C SER A 243 -0.35 11.12 -7.37
N SER A 244 -1.31 12.01 -7.64
CA SER A 244 -1.86 12.92 -6.64
C SER A 244 -3.34 13.18 -6.92
N ARG A 245 -4.07 13.58 -5.88
CA ARG A 245 -5.47 14.00 -5.98
C ARG A 245 -5.76 15.13 -5.00
N ILE A 246 -6.68 15.99 -5.37
CA ILE A 246 -7.28 16.99 -4.49
C ILE A 246 -8.58 16.42 -3.93
N ASP A 247 -8.73 16.41 -2.61
CA ASP A 247 -9.93 15.95 -1.94
C ASP A 247 -10.77 17.12 -1.40
N LEU A 248 -10.12 18.29 -1.18
CA LEU A 248 -10.75 19.51 -0.71
C LEU A 248 -10.27 20.73 -1.51
N PRO A 249 -11.18 21.65 -1.89
CA PRO A 249 -12.63 21.50 -1.81
C PRO A 249 -13.10 20.35 -2.71
N ARG A 250 -14.21 19.70 -2.34
CA ARG A 250 -14.80 18.63 -3.18
C ARG A 250 -15.29 19.21 -4.51
N PRO A 251 -15.26 18.44 -5.60
CA PRO A 251 -15.87 18.86 -6.85
C PRO A 251 -17.30 19.34 -6.61
N ASP A 252 -17.69 20.41 -7.31
CA ASP A 252 -19.03 21.02 -7.25
C ASP A 252 -19.45 21.57 -5.86
N SER A 253 -18.53 21.63 -4.89
CA SER A 253 -18.83 22.25 -3.61
C SER A 253 -18.87 23.77 -3.70
N VAL A 254 -19.83 24.39 -2.97
CA VAL A 254 -19.89 25.84 -2.83
C VAL A 254 -18.97 26.23 -1.68
N VAL A 255 -17.97 27.06 -1.97
CA VAL A 255 -17.05 27.59 -0.97
C VAL A 255 -17.33 29.06 -0.71
N ALA A 256 -17.19 29.46 0.54
CA ALA A 256 -17.35 30.85 0.91
C ALA A 256 -16.28 31.74 0.24
N ALA A 257 -16.65 32.99 -0.02
CA ALA A 257 -15.69 33.95 -0.55
C ALA A 257 -14.64 34.32 0.51
N GLY A 258 -13.35 34.12 0.17
CA GLY A 258 -12.24 34.39 1.09
C GLY A 258 -11.07 33.48 0.84
N SER A 259 -10.33 33.16 1.89
CA SER A 259 -9.29 32.12 1.86
C SER A 259 -9.94 30.74 1.83
N VAL A 260 -9.41 29.85 1.02
CA VAL A 260 -9.88 28.46 0.86
C VAL A 260 -8.73 27.53 1.10
N ASN A 261 -8.89 26.60 2.03
CA ASN A 261 -7.93 25.52 2.23
C ASN A 261 -8.12 24.47 1.13
N VAL A 262 -7.02 24.11 0.48
CA VAL A 262 -6.98 23.01 -0.51
C VAL A 262 -6.17 21.89 0.08
N GLY A 263 -6.72 20.69 0.06
CA GLY A 263 -6.08 19.51 0.63
C GLY A 263 -6.32 18.24 -0.18
N GLY A 264 -5.44 17.26 -0.03
CA GLY A 264 -5.54 16.00 -0.76
C GLY A 264 -4.40 15.02 -0.47
N PHE A 265 -4.07 14.16 -1.43
CA PHE A 265 -3.06 13.11 -1.29
C PHE A 265 -2.11 13.04 -2.47
N ALA A 266 -0.86 12.68 -2.19
CA ALA A 266 0.11 12.24 -3.18
C ALA A 266 0.76 10.93 -2.75
N TRP A 267 1.14 10.12 -3.74
CA TRP A 267 1.91 8.90 -3.50
C TRP A 267 2.90 8.66 -4.64
N ALA A 268 4.10 8.25 -4.27
CA ALA A 268 5.17 7.86 -5.18
C ALA A 268 5.91 6.66 -4.58
N PRO A 269 5.33 5.45 -4.61
CA PRO A 269 5.78 4.31 -3.80
C PRO A 269 7.21 3.85 -4.08
N ARG A 270 7.79 4.20 -5.22
CA ARG A 270 9.16 3.83 -5.59
C ARG A 270 10.17 4.98 -5.43
N ALA A 271 9.74 6.19 -5.72
CA ALA A 271 10.63 7.36 -5.79
C ALA A 271 10.61 8.19 -4.49
N GLY A 272 9.59 8.03 -3.64
CA GLY A 272 9.29 8.95 -2.56
C GLY A 272 8.77 10.30 -3.08
N ILE A 273 8.41 11.19 -2.18
CA ILE A 273 7.92 12.53 -2.51
C ILE A 273 8.86 13.55 -1.88
N GLN A 274 9.48 14.37 -2.71
CA GLN A 274 10.36 15.45 -2.26
C GLN A 274 9.58 16.74 -2.07
N THR A 275 8.68 17.07 -3.00
CA THR A 275 7.93 18.32 -3.00
C THR A 275 6.53 18.07 -3.55
N VAL A 276 5.58 18.79 -2.97
CA VAL A 276 4.21 18.87 -3.44
C VAL A 276 3.86 20.33 -3.68
N GLN A 277 3.32 20.64 -4.83
CA GLN A 277 2.99 22.01 -5.22
C GLN A 277 1.55 22.10 -5.72
N LEU A 278 0.92 23.21 -5.47
CA LEU A 278 -0.40 23.57 -5.96
C LEU A 278 -0.32 24.74 -6.93
N LYS A 279 -1.08 24.67 -8.00
CA LYS A 279 -1.25 25.78 -8.94
C LYS A 279 -2.73 26.00 -9.21
N VAL A 280 -3.15 27.27 -9.21
CA VAL A 280 -4.51 27.67 -9.56
C VAL A 280 -4.47 28.45 -10.86
N ASN A 281 -5.11 27.93 -11.90
CA ASN A 281 -5.14 28.50 -13.25
C ASN A 281 -3.71 28.79 -13.75
N ASP A 282 -3.45 30.01 -14.22
CA ASP A 282 -2.16 30.46 -14.74
C ASP A 282 -1.25 31.11 -13.67
N ALA A 283 -1.62 31.03 -12.38
CA ALA A 283 -0.78 31.51 -11.30
C ALA A 283 0.53 30.71 -11.17
N SER A 284 1.45 31.20 -10.35
CA SER A 284 2.67 30.45 -10.01
C SER A 284 2.34 29.23 -9.14
N TRP A 285 3.21 28.21 -9.22
CA TRP A 285 3.20 27.09 -8.29
C TRP A 285 3.48 27.58 -6.87
N VAL A 286 2.80 27.02 -5.90
CA VAL A 286 2.96 27.29 -4.47
C VAL A 286 3.24 25.97 -3.77
N ASP A 287 4.27 25.95 -2.94
CA ASP A 287 4.60 24.78 -2.12
C ASP A 287 3.47 24.51 -1.12
N CYS A 288 3.20 23.23 -0.92
CA CYS A 288 2.23 22.77 0.06
C CYS A 288 2.95 22.32 1.34
N GLU A 289 2.30 22.45 2.48
CA GLU A 289 2.78 22.02 3.80
C GLU A 289 2.38 20.59 4.12
#